data_b3e399e6e1b43e28e6ed3afb4662b892
#
_entry.id   b3e399e6e1b43e28e6ed3afb4662b892
#
_cell.length_a   1.000
_cell.length_b   1.000
_cell.length_c   1.000
_cell.angle_alpha   90.00
_cell.angle_beta   90.00
_cell.angle_gamma   90.00
#
_symmetry.space_group_name_H-M   'P 1'
#
loop_
_entity.id
_entity.type
_entity.pdbx_description
1 polymer ?
#
loop_
_entity_poly.entity_id
_entity_poly.type
_entity_poly.pdbx_seq_one_letter_code
_entity_poly.pdbx_strand_id
1 'polypeptide(L)'
;TPAAASAEAAAGSIPAGPAHPGTTLWGVIDDIWVDDAVTALRPDFAVLVVCAYGLRNGPSDDRSREWLADAAARAVPQDDERIEAWRAAYRAFGAKPQRTRPSVDALVRRLPLPEINLVVDAYNAVSVRHGLPIGGEDLRRYRGTARLVRAAGDEPSEEALGEPAIGEVVWRDDEGVTCRRWNWRQCVRTRITEETVDALFLLERLEPLSISALHAAGEDLAGMLSAIAPDIRIESRLLG
;
A
#
# COMPACT_ATOMS: atom_id res chain seq x y z
N THR A 1 50.97 -6.50 -24.01
CA THR A 1 49.68 -5.81 -24.20
C THR A 1 48.62 -6.77 -24.73
N PRO A 2 47.55 -7.07 -24.03
CA PRO A 2 46.31 -7.39 -24.71
C PRO A 2 45.22 -6.43 -24.32
N ALA A 3 44.31 -6.20 -25.28
CA ALA A 3 43.24 -5.27 -25.33
C ALA A 3 42.10 -5.64 -24.36
N ALA A 4 41.50 -4.61 -23.75
CA ALA A 4 40.28 -4.68 -23.00
C ALA A 4 39.10 -4.85 -23.96
N ALA A 5 38.27 -5.88 -23.76
CA ALA A 5 36.99 -6.04 -24.41
C ALA A 5 35.89 -5.54 -23.46
N SER A 6 35.24 -4.47 -23.89
CA SER A 6 34.03 -3.94 -23.22
C SER A 6 32.87 -4.86 -23.47
N ALA A 7 32.27 -5.39 -22.40
CA ALA A 7 30.97 -6.09 -22.46
C ALA A 7 29.86 -5.07 -22.22
N GLU A 8 29.17 -4.68 -23.28
CA GLU A 8 27.89 -3.97 -23.21
C GLU A 8 26.81 -4.97 -22.73
N ALA A 9 26.28 -4.72 -21.52
CA ALA A 9 25.13 -5.45 -21.02
C ALA A 9 23.87 -4.92 -21.71
N ALA A 10 23.33 -5.70 -22.62
CA ALA A 10 22.02 -5.45 -23.23
C ALA A 10 20.93 -5.51 -22.14
N ALA A 11 20.27 -4.39 -21.90
CA ALA A 11 19.07 -4.33 -21.11
C ALA A 11 17.94 -5.02 -21.88
N GLY A 12 17.66 -6.27 -21.51
CA GLY A 12 16.53 -7.03 -22.03
C GLY A 12 15.22 -6.46 -21.51
N SER A 13 14.46 -5.80 -22.38
CA SER A 13 13.06 -5.45 -22.11
C SER A 13 12.25 -6.70 -21.93
N ILE A 14 11.69 -6.93 -20.75
CA ILE A 14 10.73 -8.01 -20.51
C ILE A 14 9.43 -7.61 -21.23
N PRO A 15 8.91 -8.40 -22.19
CA PRO A 15 7.67 -8.08 -22.84
C PRO A 15 6.52 -8.15 -21.83
N ALA A 16 5.71 -7.10 -21.79
CA ALA A 16 4.44 -7.11 -21.08
C ALA A 16 3.60 -8.27 -21.61
N GLY A 17 3.26 -9.23 -20.73
CA GLY A 17 2.37 -10.33 -21.08
C GLY A 17 1.02 -9.79 -21.53
N PRO A 18 0.27 -10.52 -22.38
CA PRO A 18 -0.98 -10.04 -22.94
C PRO A 18 -1.98 -9.75 -21.83
N ALA A 19 -2.48 -8.50 -21.81
CA ALA A 19 -3.65 -8.14 -21.03
C ALA A 19 -4.80 -9.07 -21.48
N HIS A 20 -5.45 -9.76 -20.54
CA HIS A 20 -6.64 -10.54 -20.85
C HIS A 20 -7.71 -9.59 -21.40
N PRO A 21 -8.22 -9.80 -22.63
CA PRO A 21 -9.28 -8.99 -23.19
C PRO A 21 -10.58 -9.35 -22.46
N GLY A 22 -11.14 -8.42 -21.67
CA GLY A 22 -12.52 -8.50 -21.25
C GLY A 22 -12.83 -8.46 -19.76
N THR A 23 -11.87 -8.25 -18.87
CA THR A 23 -12.22 -7.94 -17.47
C THR A 23 -12.44 -6.43 -17.37
N THR A 24 -13.69 -6.03 -17.28
CA THR A 24 -14.06 -4.68 -16.85
C THR A 24 -13.47 -4.52 -15.45
N LEU A 25 -12.60 -3.54 -15.21
CA LEU A 25 -12.02 -3.25 -13.87
C LEU A 25 -13.08 -2.76 -12.85
N TRP A 26 -14.33 -2.72 -13.27
CA TRP A 26 -15.49 -2.31 -12.50
C TRP A 26 -15.96 -3.46 -11.62
N GLY A 27 -16.14 -3.20 -10.31
CA GLY A 27 -16.60 -4.19 -9.34
C GLY A 27 -15.50 -5.02 -8.68
N VAL A 28 -14.22 -4.78 -9.01
CA VAL A 28 -13.09 -5.45 -8.34
C VAL A 28 -13.12 -5.27 -6.82
N ILE A 29 -13.66 -4.12 -6.38
CA ILE A 29 -13.77 -3.78 -4.96
C ILE A 29 -14.67 -4.76 -4.19
N ASP A 30 -15.68 -5.33 -4.85
CA ASP A 30 -16.64 -6.23 -4.20
C ASP A 30 -16.04 -7.62 -3.92
N ASP A 31 -15.02 -8.00 -4.66
CA ASP A 31 -14.34 -9.29 -4.52
C ASP A 31 -13.20 -9.26 -3.50
N ILE A 32 -12.78 -8.08 -3.04
CA ILE A 32 -11.72 -7.94 -2.04
C ILE A 32 -12.22 -8.41 -0.68
N TRP A 33 -11.41 -9.19 0.03
CA TRP A 33 -11.82 -9.75 1.31
C TRP A 33 -10.67 -9.89 2.32
N VAL A 34 -11.06 -10.06 3.58
CA VAL A 34 -10.19 -10.29 4.73
C VAL A 34 -10.55 -11.64 5.33
N ASP A 35 -9.56 -12.49 5.57
CA ASP A 35 -9.73 -13.83 6.14
C ASP A 35 -10.13 -13.75 7.62
N ASP A 36 -11.02 -14.67 8.05
CA ASP A 36 -11.48 -14.80 9.43
C ASP A 36 -10.32 -15.02 10.42
N ALA A 37 -9.22 -15.65 9.98
CA ALA A 37 -8.03 -15.81 10.80
C ALA A 37 -7.29 -14.50 11.09
N VAL A 38 -7.47 -13.46 10.25
CA VAL A 38 -6.94 -12.11 10.49
C VAL A 38 -7.83 -11.38 11.49
N THR A 39 -9.15 -11.42 11.29
CA THR A 39 -10.12 -10.82 12.22
C THR A 39 -10.12 -11.50 13.59
N ALA A 40 -9.87 -12.82 13.65
CA ALA A 40 -9.65 -13.52 14.92
C ALA A 40 -8.39 -13.06 15.65
N LEU A 41 -7.33 -12.69 14.91
CA LEU A 41 -6.10 -12.12 15.51
C LEU A 41 -6.33 -10.71 16.05
N ARG A 42 -7.08 -9.89 15.33
CA ARG A 42 -7.40 -8.49 15.65
C ARG A 42 -8.88 -8.21 15.31
N PRO A 43 -9.79 -8.48 16.26
CA PRO A 43 -11.23 -8.24 16.05
C PRO A 43 -11.61 -6.77 15.83
N ASP A 44 -10.69 -5.87 16.19
CA ASP A 44 -10.83 -4.43 16.00
C ASP A 44 -10.29 -3.95 14.64
N PHE A 45 -9.74 -4.84 13.81
CA PHE A 45 -9.23 -4.48 12.48
C PHE A 45 -10.37 -4.09 11.55
N ALA A 46 -10.15 -3.02 10.80
CA ALA A 46 -10.94 -2.69 9.62
C ALA A 46 -10.04 -2.06 8.54
N VAL A 47 -10.44 -2.23 7.29
CA VAL A 47 -9.79 -1.60 6.15
C VAL A 47 -10.82 -0.89 5.28
N LEU A 48 -10.59 0.39 5.01
CA LEU A 48 -11.30 1.12 3.97
C LEU A 48 -10.54 0.90 2.66
N VAL A 49 -11.12 0.11 1.80
CA VAL A 49 -10.64 -0.13 0.44
C VAL A 49 -11.09 1.04 -0.43
N VAL A 50 -10.18 1.65 -1.17
CA VAL A 50 -10.48 2.72 -2.13
C VAL A 50 -9.89 2.32 -3.48
N CYS A 51 -10.73 2.23 -4.50
CA CYS A 51 -10.32 2.03 -5.89
C CYS A 51 -10.46 3.34 -6.66
N ALA A 52 -9.39 3.75 -7.32
CA ALA A 52 -9.34 4.97 -8.12
C ALA A 52 -9.02 4.63 -9.58
N TYR A 53 -9.85 5.09 -10.50
CA TYR A 53 -9.75 4.79 -11.93
C TYR A 53 -9.57 6.07 -12.74
N GLY A 54 -8.60 6.05 -13.64
CA GLY A 54 -8.29 7.21 -14.49
C GLY A 54 -7.35 8.21 -13.84
N LEU A 55 -6.44 7.75 -12.97
CA LEU A 55 -5.37 8.56 -12.40
C LEU A 55 -4.50 9.18 -13.49
N ARG A 56 -4.03 10.39 -13.23
CA ARG A 56 -3.00 11.08 -14.02
C ARG A 56 -1.77 11.27 -13.16
N ASN A 57 -1.13 10.14 -12.82
CA ASN A 57 0.07 10.16 -12.00
C ASN A 57 1.25 10.78 -12.78
N GLY A 58 2.29 11.18 -12.08
CA GLY A 58 3.51 11.78 -12.63
C GLY A 58 4.50 12.10 -11.52
N PRO A 59 5.64 12.72 -11.85
CA PRO A 59 6.62 13.11 -10.85
C PRO A 59 6.00 14.06 -9.82
N SER A 60 6.59 14.10 -8.62
CA SER A 60 6.23 15.05 -7.56
C SER A 60 6.28 16.49 -8.07
N ASP A 61 5.29 17.30 -7.72
CA ASP A 61 5.16 18.70 -8.09
C ASP A 61 5.03 19.61 -6.85
N ASP A 62 4.87 20.91 -7.05
CA ASP A 62 4.74 21.86 -5.93
C ASP A 62 3.55 21.54 -5.04
N ARG A 63 2.45 21.07 -5.61
CA ARG A 63 1.25 20.66 -4.87
C ARG A 63 1.52 19.45 -3.98
N SER A 64 2.18 18.41 -4.48
CA SER A 64 2.52 17.24 -3.66
C SER A 64 3.53 17.59 -2.57
N ARG A 65 4.48 18.50 -2.84
CA ARG A 65 5.41 19.02 -1.82
C ARG A 65 4.69 19.77 -0.70
N GLU A 66 3.67 20.57 -1.03
CA GLU A 66 2.82 21.23 -0.04
C GLU A 66 2.08 20.21 0.83
N TRP A 67 1.52 19.14 0.25
CA TRP A 67 0.88 18.07 1.00
C TRP A 67 1.85 17.37 1.96
N LEU A 68 3.05 17.04 1.50
CA LEU A 68 4.08 16.41 2.34
C LEU A 68 4.54 17.33 3.47
N ALA A 69 4.71 18.63 3.19
CA ALA A 69 5.11 19.62 4.20
C ALA A 69 4.02 19.83 5.26
N ASP A 70 2.75 19.97 4.84
CA ASP A 70 1.60 20.09 5.75
C ASP A 70 1.43 18.82 6.61
N ALA A 71 1.58 17.64 6.00
CA ALA A 71 1.52 16.38 6.71
C ALA A 71 2.65 16.23 7.74
N ALA A 72 3.87 16.65 7.40
CA ALA A 72 4.98 16.64 8.35
C ALA A 72 4.75 17.56 9.54
N ALA A 73 4.13 18.73 9.33
CA ALA A 73 3.78 19.67 10.39
C ALA A 73 2.65 19.19 11.33
N ARG A 74 1.79 18.30 10.83
CA ARG A 74 0.64 17.73 11.56
C ARG A 74 0.79 16.25 11.89
N ALA A 75 1.98 15.69 11.68
CA ALA A 75 2.24 14.28 11.91
C ALA A 75 1.93 13.87 13.35
N VAL A 76 1.36 12.67 13.49
CA VAL A 76 1.20 12.08 14.82
C VAL A 76 2.57 11.82 15.45
N PRO A 77 2.72 11.91 16.78
CA PRO A 77 3.98 11.62 17.44
C PRO A 77 4.38 10.14 17.31
N GLN A 78 5.68 9.84 17.42
CA GLN A 78 6.19 8.46 17.27
C GLN A 78 5.71 7.50 18.36
N ASP A 79 5.26 7.99 19.48
CA ASP A 79 4.69 7.27 20.62
C ASP A 79 3.15 7.33 20.65
N ASP A 80 2.52 7.74 19.55
CA ASP A 80 1.06 7.74 19.41
C ASP A 80 0.50 6.34 19.62
N GLU A 81 -0.60 6.24 20.35
CA GLU A 81 -1.26 4.97 20.68
C GLU A 81 -1.75 4.19 19.43
N ARG A 82 -2.08 4.89 18.33
CA ARG A 82 -2.40 4.26 17.03
C ARG A 82 -1.21 3.50 16.46
N ILE A 83 -0.01 4.08 16.55
CA ILE A 83 1.24 3.43 16.11
C ILE A 83 1.58 2.25 17.04
N GLU A 84 1.39 2.40 18.35
CA GLU A 84 1.67 1.30 19.29
C GLU A 84 0.69 0.13 19.09
N ALA A 85 -0.57 0.39 18.74
CA ALA A 85 -1.52 -0.66 18.38
C ALA A 85 -1.01 -1.52 17.21
N TRP A 86 -0.44 -0.90 16.17
CA TRP A 86 0.19 -1.60 15.06
C TRP A 86 1.45 -2.39 15.47
N ARG A 87 2.28 -1.84 16.34
CA ARG A 87 3.43 -2.58 16.89
C ARG A 87 2.98 -3.79 17.69
N ALA A 88 1.89 -3.68 18.45
CA ALA A 88 1.28 -4.79 19.18
C ALA A 88 0.74 -5.87 18.24
N ALA A 89 0.06 -5.48 17.15
CA ALA A 89 -0.42 -6.40 16.12
C ALA A 89 0.73 -7.19 15.47
N TYR A 90 1.84 -6.52 15.15
CA TYR A 90 3.04 -7.18 14.61
C TYR A 90 3.62 -8.22 15.57
N ARG A 91 3.70 -7.90 16.86
CA ARG A 91 4.13 -8.87 17.88
C ARG A 91 3.20 -10.08 17.95
N ALA A 92 1.88 -9.88 17.78
CA ALA A 92 0.89 -10.94 17.87
C ALA A 92 1.05 -12.04 16.79
N PHE A 93 1.55 -11.69 15.59
CA PHE A 93 1.88 -12.71 14.58
C PHE A 93 3.39 -13.02 14.49
N GLY A 94 4.18 -12.66 15.51
CA GLY A 94 5.59 -13.05 15.62
C GLY A 94 6.60 -12.11 14.94
N ALA A 95 6.16 -11.01 14.33
CA ALA A 95 7.07 -10.02 13.77
C ALA A 95 7.72 -9.17 14.89
N LYS A 96 8.90 -8.62 14.59
CA LYS A 96 9.65 -7.75 15.49
C LYS A 96 9.59 -6.31 15.02
N PRO A 97 8.72 -5.45 15.61
CA PRO A 97 8.52 -4.06 15.13
C PRO A 97 9.80 -3.22 15.11
N GLN A 98 10.81 -3.59 15.90
CA GLN A 98 12.11 -2.91 15.91
C GLN A 98 12.93 -3.15 14.64
N ARG A 99 12.71 -4.31 13.96
CA ARG A 99 13.40 -4.69 12.73
C ARG A 99 12.57 -4.43 11.47
N THR A 100 11.26 -4.64 11.57
CA THR A 100 10.29 -4.48 10.48
C THR A 100 9.10 -3.69 11.00
N ARG A 101 9.07 -2.41 10.68
CA ARG A 101 8.08 -1.46 11.20
C ARG A 101 6.80 -1.49 10.39
N PRO A 102 5.62 -1.29 11.00
CA PRO A 102 4.43 -0.86 10.27
C PRO A 102 4.73 0.37 9.41
N SER A 103 4.10 0.50 8.25
CA SER A 103 4.42 1.59 7.31
C SER A 103 4.29 2.97 7.94
N VAL A 104 3.23 3.22 8.70
CA VAL A 104 3.01 4.51 9.38
C VAL A 104 4.12 4.81 10.41
N ASP A 105 4.59 3.82 11.19
CA ASP A 105 5.72 3.99 12.12
C ASP A 105 7.02 4.32 11.37
N ALA A 106 7.23 3.70 10.21
CA ALA A 106 8.39 3.98 9.38
C ALA A 106 8.35 5.39 8.78
N LEU A 107 7.17 5.84 8.31
CA LEU A 107 6.97 7.16 7.72
C LEU A 107 7.16 8.28 8.75
N VAL A 108 6.52 8.19 9.92
CA VAL A 108 6.62 9.20 10.98
C VAL A 108 8.06 9.37 11.49
N ARG A 109 8.86 8.28 11.48
CA ARG A 109 10.28 8.35 11.84
C ARG A 109 11.17 8.95 10.76
N ARG A 110 10.68 9.00 9.53
CA ARG A 110 11.45 9.44 8.36
C ARG A 110 11.13 10.87 7.93
N LEU A 111 10.47 11.64 8.78
CA LEU A 111 10.15 13.04 8.47
C LEU A 111 11.42 13.90 8.31
N PRO A 112 11.48 14.80 7.31
CA PRO A 112 10.47 15.05 6.29
C PRO A 112 10.33 13.88 5.31
N LEU A 113 9.09 13.68 4.78
CA LEU A 113 8.81 12.60 3.83
C LEU A 113 9.56 12.82 2.50
N PRO A 114 10.09 11.76 1.87
CA PRO A 114 10.69 11.86 0.54
C PRO A 114 9.60 12.06 -0.53
N GLU A 115 9.95 12.80 -1.57
CA GLU A 115 9.19 12.88 -2.81
C GLU A 115 9.37 11.57 -3.60
N ILE A 116 8.28 11.01 -4.12
CA ILE A 116 8.30 9.77 -4.91
C ILE A 116 7.57 9.96 -6.23
N ASN A 117 6.27 10.20 -6.20
CA ASN A 117 5.40 10.62 -7.29
C ASN A 117 4.09 11.16 -6.69
N LEU A 118 3.27 11.85 -7.50
CA LEU A 118 2.06 12.55 -7.02
C LEU A 118 1.15 11.68 -6.16
N VAL A 119 0.87 10.45 -6.61
CA VAL A 119 -0.06 9.54 -5.93
C VAL A 119 0.55 8.98 -4.65
N VAL A 120 1.83 8.59 -4.67
CA VAL A 120 2.53 8.09 -3.49
C VAL A 120 2.67 9.17 -2.44
N ASP A 121 2.99 10.40 -2.85
CA ASP A 121 3.10 11.56 -1.96
C ASP A 121 1.75 11.84 -1.29
N ALA A 122 0.64 11.77 -2.05
CA ALA A 122 -0.71 11.98 -1.52
C ALA A 122 -1.03 10.97 -0.41
N TYR A 123 -0.93 9.66 -0.66
CA TYR A 123 -1.31 8.70 0.37
C TYR A 123 -0.31 8.64 1.54
N ASN A 124 0.97 8.92 1.34
CA ASN A 124 1.94 9.07 2.42
C ASN A 124 1.62 10.28 3.32
N ALA A 125 1.20 11.41 2.74
CA ALA A 125 0.77 12.58 3.48
C ALA A 125 -0.46 12.27 4.35
N VAL A 126 -1.47 11.60 3.79
CA VAL A 126 -2.67 11.16 4.54
C VAL A 126 -2.29 10.18 5.66
N SER A 127 -1.44 9.18 5.36
CA SER A 127 -0.98 8.19 6.34
C SER A 127 -0.38 8.84 7.59
N VAL A 128 0.54 9.77 7.39
CA VAL A 128 1.26 10.46 8.49
C VAL A 128 0.34 11.40 9.27
N ARG A 129 -0.54 12.13 8.57
CA ARG A 129 -1.50 13.07 9.16
C ARG A 129 -2.52 12.38 10.05
N HIS A 130 -3.06 11.27 9.59
CA HIS A 130 -4.11 10.52 10.28
C HIS A 130 -3.58 9.40 11.18
N GLY A 131 -2.30 9.06 11.10
CA GLY A 131 -1.66 8.04 11.94
C GLY A 131 -2.10 6.62 11.64
N LEU A 132 -2.32 6.27 10.37
CA LEU A 132 -2.74 4.94 9.93
C LEU A 132 -1.90 4.45 8.74
N PRO A 133 -1.66 3.12 8.60
CA PRO A 133 -1.05 2.56 7.42
C PRO A 133 -1.92 2.76 6.18
N ILE A 134 -1.31 3.15 5.07
CA ILE A 134 -1.94 3.14 3.76
C ILE A 134 -1.01 2.42 2.79
N GLY A 135 -1.51 1.37 2.14
CA GLY A 135 -0.87 0.73 1.00
C GLY A 135 -1.51 1.21 -0.30
N GLY A 136 -0.71 1.57 -1.30
CA GLY A 136 -1.19 1.91 -2.64
C GLY A 136 -0.61 0.94 -3.67
N GLU A 137 -1.45 0.33 -4.52
CA GLU A 137 -1.04 -0.69 -5.48
C GLU A 137 -1.70 -0.47 -6.86
N ASP A 138 -0.98 -0.80 -7.93
CA ASP A 138 -1.47 -0.70 -9.32
C ASP A 138 -2.47 -1.83 -9.61
N LEU A 139 -3.75 -1.50 -9.78
CA LEU A 139 -4.82 -2.48 -10.04
C LEU A 139 -4.61 -3.29 -11.32
N ARG A 140 -3.98 -2.70 -12.34
CA ARG A 140 -3.74 -3.40 -13.61
C ARG A 140 -2.68 -4.49 -13.50
N ARG A 141 -1.90 -4.48 -12.42
CA ARG A 141 -0.86 -5.46 -12.13
C ARG A 141 -1.33 -6.61 -11.25
N TYR A 142 -2.53 -6.52 -10.67
CA TYR A 142 -3.14 -7.63 -9.93
C TYR A 142 -3.49 -8.81 -10.84
N ARG A 143 -3.43 -10.00 -10.26
CA ARG A 143 -3.91 -11.25 -10.86
C ARG A 143 -4.98 -11.83 -9.95
N GLY A 144 -6.25 -11.74 -10.39
CA GLY A 144 -7.39 -12.09 -9.54
C GLY A 144 -7.61 -11.05 -8.43
N THR A 145 -8.07 -11.50 -7.27
CA THR A 145 -8.60 -10.68 -6.19
C THR A 145 -7.57 -10.41 -5.09
N ALA A 146 -7.51 -9.16 -4.62
CA ALA A 146 -6.73 -8.82 -3.43
C ALA A 146 -7.37 -9.44 -2.18
N ARG A 147 -6.56 -10.05 -1.32
CA ARG A 147 -7.01 -10.65 -0.06
C ARG A 147 -5.97 -10.54 1.04
N LEU A 148 -6.45 -10.26 2.24
CA LEU A 148 -5.63 -10.25 3.44
C LEU A 148 -5.77 -11.58 4.17
N VAL A 149 -4.67 -12.31 4.32
CA VAL A 149 -4.70 -13.67 4.87
C VAL A 149 -3.56 -13.90 5.88
N ARG A 150 -3.69 -14.99 6.65
CA ARG A 150 -2.58 -15.56 7.42
C ARG A 150 -1.81 -16.53 6.53
N ALA A 151 -0.53 -16.27 6.29
CA ALA A 151 0.30 -17.06 5.40
C ALA A 151 0.44 -18.50 5.89
N ALA A 152 0.34 -19.46 4.95
CA ALA A 152 0.66 -20.88 5.18
C ALA A 152 2.18 -21.11 5.19
N GLY A 153 2.97 -20.19 4.62
CA GLY A 153 4.43 -20.24 4.55
C GLY A 153 4.98 -20.76 3.22
N ASP A 154 4.09 -21.02 2.27
CA ASP A 154 4.40 -21.51 0.91
C ASP A 154 3.87 -20.57 -0.19
N GLU A 155 3.39 -19.40 0.20
CA GLU A 155 2.91 -18.41 -0.78
C GLU A 155 4.05 -17.95 -1.68
N PRO A 156 3.85 -17.93 -3.00
CA PRO A 156 4.80 -17.31 -3.92
C PRO A 156 5.09 -15.87 -3.52
N SER A 157 6.35 -15.51 -3.49
CA SER A 157 6.79 -14.17 -3.11
C SER A 157 8.01 -13.77 -3.93
N GLU A 158 8.12 -12.50 -4.28
CA GLU A 158 9.31 -11.99 -4.95
C GLU A 158 10.56 -12.18 -4.06
N GLU A 159 11.70 -12.50 -4.66
CA GLU A 159 12.98 -12.71 -3.95
C GLU A 159 13.33 -11.52 -3.05
N ALA A 160 13.07 -10.28 -3.52
CA ALA A 160 13.33 -9.06 -2.76
C ALA A 160 12.47 -8.91 -1.50
N LEU A 161 11.31 -9.58 -1.44
CA LEU A 161 10.45 -9.65 -0.26
C LEU A 161 10.84 -10.78 0.68
N GLY A 162 11.43 -11.85 0.14
CA GLY A 162 11.66 -13.11 0.84
C GLY A 162 10.35 -13.87 1.13
N GLU A 163 10.45 -15.07 1.62
CA GLU A 163 9.30 -15.92 1.94
C GLU A 163 8.56 -15.45 3.21
N PRO A 164 7.21 -15.46 3.23
CA PRO A 164 6.46 -15.20 4.43
C PRO A 164 6.63 -16.32 5.46
N ALA A 165 6.67 -15.97 6.74
CA ALA A 165 6.64 -16.97 7.78
C ALA A 165 5.21 -17.54 7.95
N ILE A 166 5.10 -18.79 8.40
CA ILE A 166 3.80 -19.39 8.74
C ILE A 166 3.07 -18.49 9.75
N GLY A 167 1.83 -18.14 9.45
CA GLY A 167 1.01 -17.27 10.29
C GLY A 167 1.33 -15.78 10.17
N GLU A 168 2.23 -15.36 9.29
CA GLU A 168 2.43 -13.95 8.95
C GLU A 168 1.16 -13.40 8.29
N VAL A 169 0.78 -12.17 8.60
CA VAL A 169 -0.31 -11.49 7.90
C VAL A 169 0.23 -10.86 6.62
N VAL A 170 -0.39 -11.20 5.47
CA VAL A 170 0.05 -10.75 4.16
C VAL A 170 -1.14 -10.36 3.29
N TRP A 171 -0.99 -9.31 2.48
CA TRP A 171 -1.82 -9.09 1.31
C TRP A 171 -1.27 -9.93 0.17
N ARG A 172 -2.17 -10.54 -0.60
CA ARG A 172 -1.82 -11.33 -1.77
C ARG A 172 -2.90 -11.30 -2.84
N ASP A 173 -2.53 -11.73 -4.03
CA ASP A 173 -3.42 -12.08 -5.14
C ASP A 173 -3.20 -13.56 -5.57
N ASP A 174 -3.65 -13.95 -6.77
CA ASP A 174 -3.49 -15.32 -7.27
C ASP A 174 -2.05 -15.63 -7.70
N GLU A 175 -1.25 -14.61 -8.01
CA GLU A 175 0.17 -14.77 -8.37
C GLU A 175 1.07 -14.92 -7.13
N GLY A 176 0.72 -14.25 -6.02
CA GLY A 176 1.49 -14.35 -4.79
C GLY A 176 1.33 -13.16 -3.84
N VAL A 177 2.30 -13.00 -2.96
CA VAL A 177 2.30 -11.93 -1.95
C VAL A 177 2.50 -10.57 -2.59
N THR A 178 1.58 -9.63 -2.34
CA THR A 178 1.69 -8.23 -2.77
C THR A 178 2.23 -7.33 -1.67
N CYS A 179 1.92 -7.62 -0.40
CA CYS A 179 2.51 -6.91 0.75
C CYS A 179 2.79 -7.84 1.92
N ARG A 180 4.04 -7.81 2.43
CA ARG A 180 4.52 -8.59 3.57
C ARG A 180 4.22 -7.91 4.90
N ARG A 181 4.04 -8.74 5.91
CA ARG A 181 3.84 -8.34 7.31
C ARG A 181 2.78 -7.25 7.45
N TRP A 182 1.60 -7.55 6.90
CA TRP A 182 0.43 -6.69 6.87
C TRP A 182 0.66 -5.46 5.95
N ASN A 183 1.47 -4.51 6.41
CA ASN A 183 1.72 -3.25 5.72
C ASN A 183 3.20 -2.81 5.78
N TRP A 184 4.13 -3.78 5.83
CA TRP A 184 5.55 -3.44 5.93
C TRP A 184 6.18 -3.09 4.60
N ARG A 185 6.05 -3.99 3.60
CA ARG A 185 6.72 -3.83 2.29
C ARG A 185 5.91 -4.48 1.20
N GLN A 186 5.68 -3.73 0.12
CA GLN A 186 5.01 -4.17 -1.09
C GLN A 186 6.00 -4.83 -2.06
N CYS A 187 5.48 -5.73 -2.91
CA CYS A 187 6.20 -6.30 -4.04
C CYS A 187 6.49 -5.23 -5.11
N VAL A 188 7.42 -5.54 -6.01
CA VAL A 188 7.75 -4.63 -7.12
C VAL A 188 6.65 -4.64 -8.18
N ARG A 189 6.04 -5.81 -8.41
CA ARG A 189 5.04 -6.03 -9.45
C ARG A 189 3.84 -5.08 -9.36
N THR A 190 3.24 -4.93 -8.17
CA THR A 190 2.03 -4.12 -7.97
C THR A 190 2.31 -2.69 -7.49
N ARG A 191 3.58 -2.29 -7.44
CA ARG A 191 3.95 -0.95 -6.99
C ARG A 191 3.35 0.12 -7.89
N ILE A 192 2.86 1.21 -7.27
CA ILE A 192 2.47 2.42 -7.99
C ILE A 192 3.70 3.07 -8.62
N THR A 193 3.62 3.33 -9.92
CA THR A 193 4.61 4.06 -10.71
C THR A 193 3.95 5.30 -11.32
N GLU A 194 4.74 6.18 -11.94
CA GLU A 194 4.22 7.35 -12.64
C GLU A 194 3.23 7.00 -13.78
N GLU A 195 3.31 5.76 -14.30
CA GLU A 195 2.44 5.25 -15.37
C GLU A 195 1.13 4.63 -14.85
N THR A 196 0.96 4.51 -13.52
CA THR A 196 -0.24 3.91 -12.91
C THR A 196 -1.46 4.77 -13.19
N VAL A 197 -2.49 4.17 -13.80
CA VAL A 197 -3.76 4.81 -14.16
C VAL A 197 -4.90 4.36 -13.26
N ASP A 198 -4.88 3.12 -12.79
CA ASP A 198 -5.89 2.57 -11.90
C ASP A 198 -5.21 2.01 -10.66
N ALA A 199 -5.65 2.43 -9.48
CA ALA A 199 -4.99 2.08 -8.22
C ALA A 199 -5.97 1.59 -7.16
N LEU A 200 -5.48 0.69 -6.33
CA LEU A 200 -6.08 0.22 -5.10
C LEU A 200 -5.36 0.89 -3.92
N PHE A 201 -6.11 1.44 -2.99
CA PHE A 201 -5.59 1.93 -1.72
C PHE A 201 -6.24 1.17 -0.57
N LEU A 202 -5.42 0.74 0.37
CA LEU A 202 -5.79 -0.03 1.56
C LEU A 202 -5.48 0.85 2.77
N LEU A 203 -6.51 1.54 3.28
CA LEU A 203 -6.42 2.36 4.49
C LEU A 203 -6.77 1.49 5.67
N GLU A 204 -5.79 1.13 6.47
CA GLU A 204 -5.93 0.12 7.52
C GLU A 204 -6.02 0.76 8.90
N ARG A 205 -6.94 0.27 9.71
CA ARG A 205 -7.15 0.79 11.06
C ARG A 205 -7.16 -0.33 12.12
N LEU A 206 -6.67 0.03 13.30
CA LEU A 206 -6.88 -0.66 14.56
C LEU A 206 -7.36 0.36 15.58
N GLU A 207 -8.02 -0.08 16.65
CA GLU A 207 -8.28 0.84 17.78
C GLU A 207 -6.94 1.36 18.35
N PRO A 208 -6.88 2.63 18.77
CA PRO A 208 -8.03 3.52 19.05
C PRO A 208 -8.50 4.38 17.87
N LEU A 209 -8.01 4.19 16.64
CA LEU A 209 -8.54 4.94 15.50
C LEU A 209 -10.01 4.57 15.26
N SER A 210 -10.92 5.54 15.29
CA SER A 210 -12.35 5.27 15.05
C SER A 210 -12.66 5.02 13.57
N ILE A 211 -13.79 4.36 13.28
CA ILE A 211 -14.28 4.19 11.90
C ILE A 211 -14.55 5.54 11.23
N SER A 212 -15.07 6.53 11.98
CA SER A 212 -15.28 7.88 11.43
C SER A 212 -13.96 8.57 11.04
N ALA A 213 -12.89 8.37 11.83
CA ALA A 213 -11.56 8.90 11.49
C ALA A 213 -10.96 8.17 10.28
N LEU A 214 -11.21 6.87 10.11
CA LEU A 214 -10.83 6.11 8.92
C LEU A 214 -11.53 6.66 7.66
N HIS A 215 -12.83 6.93 7.73
CA HIS A 215 -13.57 7.56 6.62
C HIS A 215 -13.05 8.96 6.31
N ALA A 216 -12.75 9.78 7.32
CA ALA A 216 -12.15 11.10 7.11
C ALA A 216 -10.78 11.03 6.39
N ALA A 217 -9.96 10.02 6.70
CA ALA A 217 -8.72 9.77 5.97
C ALA A 217 -8.98 9.37 4.51
N GLY A 218 -10.02 8.57 4.26
CA GLY A 218 -10.45 8.20 2.91
C GLY A 218 -10.94 9.40 2.09
N GLU A 219 -11.71 10.30 2.70
CA GLU A 219 -12.17 11.54 2.06
C GLU A 219 -11.01 12.49 1.75
N ASP A 220 -10.04 12.61 2.65
CA ASP A 220 -8.82 13.40 2.46
C ASP A 220 -8.00 12.86 1.26
N LEU A 221 -7.81 11.53 1.19
CA LEU A 221 -7.16 10.88 0.06
C LEU A 221 -7.94 11.13 -1.25
N ALA A 222 -9.25 10.93 -1.25
CA ALA A 222 -10.10 11.14 -2.42
C ALA A 222 -10.02 12.59 -2.93
N GLY A 223 -9.97 13.57 -2.03
CA GLY A 223 -9.78 14.97 -2.36
C GLY A 223 -8.44 15.25 -3.06
N MET A 224 -7.35 14.67 -2.54
CA MET A 224 -6.03 14.80 -3.16
C MET A 224 -5.96 14.12 -4.54
N LEU A 225 -6.52 12.91 -4.67
CA LEU A 225 -6.57 12.20 -5.95
C LEU A 225 -7.41 12.94 -6.99
N SER A 226 -8.54 13.55 -6.58
CA SER A 226 -9.37 14.39 -7.45
C SER A 226 -8.65 15.68 -7.89
N ALA A 227 -7.76 16.21 -7.05
CA ALA A 227 -6.92 17.35 -7.43
C ALA A 227 -5.84 16.94 -8.46
N ILE A 228 -5.38 15.68 -8.47
CA ILE A 228 -4.46 15.14 -9.48
C ILE A 228 -5.21 14.88 -10.80
N ALA A 229 -6.40 14.30 -10.74
CA ALA A 229 -7.20 13.92 -11.89
C ALA A 229 -8.68 14.28 -11.65
N PRO A 230 -9.16 15.45 -12.15
CA PRO A 230 -10.52 15.92 -11.88
C PRO A 230 -11.64 14.99 -12.39
N ASP A 231 -11.36 14.19 -13.42
CA ASP A 231 -12.31 13.23 -14.01
C ASP A 231 -12.19 11.82 -13.42
N ILE A 232 -11.45 11.68 -12.31
CA ILE A 232 -11.21 10.38 -11.65
C ILE A 232 -12.52 9.80 -11.13
N ARG A 233 -12.69 8.49 -11.27
CA ARG A 233 -13.73 7.75 -10.58
C ARG A 233 -13.15 7.09 -9.35
N ILE A 234 -13.81 7.26 -8.21
CA ILE A 234 -13.42 6.67 -6.93
C ILE A 234 -14.57 5.83 -6.39
N GLU A 235 -14.26 4.62 -5.98
CA GLU A 235 -15.16 3.71 -5.27
C GLU A 235 -14.53 3.38 -3.92
N SER A 236 -15.34 3.19 -2.88
CA SER A 236 -14.85 2.78 -1.57
C SER A 236 -15.74 1.75 -0.91
N ARG A 237 -15.13 0.85 -0.13
CA ARG A 237 -15.81 -0.19 0.63
C ARG A 237 -15.09 -0.44 1.95
N LEU A 238 -15.84 -0.49 3.04
CA LEU A 238 -15.32 -0.87 4.35
C LEU A 238 -15.41 -2.38 4.54
N LEU A 239 -14.33 -3.00 5.02
CA LEU A 239 -14.21 -4.40 5.39
C LEU A 239 -13.67 -4.50 6.82
N GLY A 240 -14.09 -5.55 7.57
CA GLY A 240 -13.68 -5.82 8.93
C GLY A 240 -14.82 -5.92 9.92
#